data_36a5d5eeda271ccd0078d7f36a564ede
#
_entry.id   36a5d5eeda271ccd0078d7f36a564ede
#
_cell.length_a   1.000
_cell.length_b   1.000
_cell.length_c   1.000
_cell.angle_alpha   90.00
_cell.angle_beta   90.00
_cell.angle_gamma   90.00
#
_symmetry.space_group_name_H-M   'P 1'
#
loop_
_entity.id
_entity.type
_entity.pdbx_description
1 polymer ?
#
loop_
_entity_poly.entity_id
_entity_poly.type
_entity_poly.pdbx_seq_one_letter_code
_entity_poly.pdbx_strand_id
1 'polypeptide(L)'
;EVAADYPGITVDDYYIDIMTANLLKEPLREQFQVVLLPNLYGDIITDEAAQIQGGVGTAGSANVGDRYAMFEAIHGSAPRMMERGMGDYANPASIIKAAAMLLRHICRADAAARLEKAMAECTVEVKSDGTAATAAQYADAVMALL
;
A
#
# COMPACT_ATOMS: atom_id res chain seq x y z
N GLU A 1 -14.98 13.86 -19.82
CA GLU A 1 -15.55 13.12 -20.96
C GLU A 1 -15.89 11.68 -20.55
N VAL A 2 -14.95 10.88 -20.09
CA VAL A 2 -15.17 9.45 -19.75
C VAL A 2 -16.26 9.27 -18.69
N ALA A 3 -16.37 10.14 -17.70
CA ALA A 3 -17.38 10.05 -16.65
C ALA A 3 -18.82 10.10 -17.19
N ALA A 4 -19.05 10.74 -18.35
CA ALA A 4 -20.35 10.81 -18.98
C ALA A 4 -20.86 9.44 -19.46
N ASP A 5 -19.95 8.50 -19.72
CA ASP A 5 -20.28 7.14 -20.15
C ASP A 5 -20.66 6.23 -18.96
N TYR A 6 -20.47 6.72 -17.72
CA TYR A 6 -20.71 5.98 -16.48
C TYR A 6 -21.66 6.73 -15.52
N PRO A 7 -22.94 6.88 -15.85
CA PRO A 7 -23.90 7.70 -15.09
C PRO A 7 -24.16 7.20 -13.66
N GLY A 8 -23.73 5.99 -13.32
CA GLY A 8 -23.83 5.43 -11.98
C GLY A 8 -22.66 5.79 -11.06
N ILE A 9 -21.64 6.50 -11.54
CA ILE A 9 -20.47 6.92 -10.78
C ILE A 9 -20.57 8.42 -10.50
N THR A 10 -20.52 8.80 -9.22
CA THR A 10 -20.39 10.21 -8.84
C THR A 10 -18.93 10.63 -8.96
N VAL A 11 -18.67 11.74 -9.63
CA VAL A 11 -17.33 12.28 -9.83
C VAL A 11 -17.27 13.70 -9.29
N ASP A 12 -16.35 13.96 -8.39
CA ASP A 12 -16.05 15.26 -7.82
C ASP A 12 -14.64 15.70 -8.21
N ASP A 13 -14.48 16.99 -8.49
CA ASP A 13 -13.18 17.59 -8.81
C ASP A 13 -12.67 18.41 -7.63
N TYR A 14 -11.39 18.21 -7.29
CA TYR A 14 -10.69 18.94 -6.23
C TYR A 14 -9.40 19.55 -6.75
N TYR A 15 -9.08 20.77 -6.32
CA TYR A 15 -7.72 21.28 -6.44
C TYR A 15 -6.80 20.48 -5.53
N ILE A 16 -5.56 20.28 -5.96
CA ILE A 16 -4.62 19.39 -5.28
C ILE A 16 -4.30 19.84 -3.85
N ASP A 17 -4.20 21.12 -3.60
CA ASP A 17 -3.93 21.69 -2.27
C ASP A 17 -5.05 21.38 -1.27
N ILE A 18 -6.31 21.55 -1.67
CA ILE A 18 -7.45 21.21 -0.80
C ILE A 18 -7.65 19.70 -0.69
N MET A 19 -7.31 18.92 -1.72
CA MET A 19 -7.35 17.46 -1.65
C MET A 19 -6.37 16.92 -0.61
N THR A 20 -5.14 17.41 -0.59
CA THR A 20 -4.13 17.10 0.43
C THR A 20 -4.66 17.38 1.84
N ALA A 21 -5.26 18.56 2.06
CA ALA A 21 -5.86 18.92 3.35
C ALA A 21 -7.07 18.02 3.72
N ASN A 22 -7.85 17.60 2.73
CA ASN A 22 -9.04 16.77 2.96
C ASN A 22 -8.69 15.33 3.36
N LEU A 23 -7.60 14.77 2.87
CA LEU A 23 -7.11 13.46 3.28
C LEU A 23 -6.75 13.39 4.77
N LEU A 24 -6.34 14.50 5.37
CA LEU A 24 -6.05 14.58 6.81
C LEU A 24 -7.31 14.68 7.69
N LYS A 25 -8.46 14.99 7.09
CA LYS A 25 -9.74 15.09 7.81
C LYS A 25 -10.46 13.75 7.80
N GLU A 26 -10.45 13.04 8.91
CA GLU A 26 -10.98 11.69 9.04
C GLU A 26 -12.40 11.50 8.47
N PRO A 27 -13.43 12.31 8.83
CA PRO A 27 -14.76 12.10 8.29
C PRO A 27 -14.88 12.33 6.78
N LEU A 28 -13.98 13.13 6.20
CA LEU A 28 -14.01 13.48 4.78
C LEU A 28 -13.25 12.45 3.94
N ARG A 29 -12.08 11.98 4.41
CA ARG A 29 -11.30 10.97 3.67
C ARG A 29 -12.05 9.65 3.53
N GLU A 30 -12.91 9.28 4.46
CA GLU A 30 -13.72 8.06 4.40
C GLU A 30 -14.74 8.08 3.24
N GLN A 31 -15.03 9.23 2.68
CA GLN A 31 -15.93 9.37 1.54
C GLN A 31 -15.24 9.08 0.20
N PHE A 32 -13.92 9.14 0.14
CA PHE A 32 -13.17 8.90 -1.09
C PHE A 32 -13.01 7.40 -1.33
N GLN A 33 -13.64 6.89 -2.38
CA GLN A 33 -13.54 5.49 -2.79
C GLN A 33 -12.38 5.27 -3.76
N VAL A 34 -12.24 6.17 -4.74
CA VAL A 34 -11.18 6.17 -5.75
C VAL A 34 -10.71 7.60 -5.95
N VAL A 35 -9.40 7.81 -5.91
CA VAL A 35 -8.78 9.10 -6.19
C VAL A 35 -7.96 8.98 -7.46
N LEU A 36 -8.35 9.69 -8.51
CA LEU A 36 -7.67 9.72 -9.79
C LEU A 36 -6.73 10.93 -9.85
N LEU A 37 -5.46 10.69 -10.07
CA LEU A 37 -4.42 11.72 -10.05
C LEU A 37 -3.47 11.58 -11.25
N PRO A 38 -2.96 12.69 -11.81
CA PRO A 38 -1.83 12.62 -12.73
C PRO A 38 -0.58 12.14 -11.97
N ASN A 39 0.39 11.57 -12.71
CA ASN A 39 1.56 10.88 -12.17
C ASN A 39 2.22 11.61 -10.98
N LEU A 40 2.64 12.86 -11.15
CA LEU A 40 3.34 13.61 -10.09
C LEU A 40 2.51 13.77 -8.81
N TYR A 41 1.24 14.10 -8.94
CA TYR A 41 0.36 14.25 -7.79
C TYR A 41 0.00 12.89 -7.18
N GLY A 42 -0.07 11.86 -8.01
CA GLY A 42 -0.23 10.47 -7.56
C GLY A 42 0.91 10.08 -6.62
N ASP A 43 2.15 10.28 -7.02
CA ASP A 43 3.33 9.95 -6.21
C ASP A 43 3.33 10.67 -4.85
N ILE A 44 2.92 11.95 -4.82
CA ILE A 44 2.87 12.75 -3.57
C ILE A 44 1.71 12.28 -2.66
N ILE A 45 0.51 12.18 -3.22
CA ILE A 45 -0.70 11.87 -2.45
C ILE A 45 -0.71 10.42 -1.97
N THR A 46 -0.14 9.48 -2.72
CA THR A 46 -0.04 8.08 -2.27
C THR A 46 0.91 7.92 -1.09
N ASP A 47 2.01 8.67 -1.02
CA ASP A 47 2.90 8.67 0.14
C ASP A 47 2.23 9.26 1.37
N GLU A 48 1.44 10.34 1.21
CA GLU A 48 0.62 10.91 2.29
C GLU A 48 -0.43 9.90 2.78
N ALA A 49 -1.16 9.28 1.87
CA ALA A 49 -2.17 8.26 2.19
C ALA A 49 -1.55 7.05 2.88
N ALA A 50 -0.39 6.60 2.42
CA ALA A 50 0.36 5.53 3.05
C ALA A 50 0.80 5.89 4.48
N GLN A 51 1.21 7.15 4.72
CA GLN A 51 1.55 7.61 6.06
C GLN A 51 0.35 7.63 7.01
N ILE A 52 -0.83 8.01 6.52
CA ILE A 52 -2.09 7.94 7.29
C ILE A 52 -2.42 6.48 7.67
N GLN A 53 -2.14 5.53 6.79
CA GLN A 53 -2.37 4.10 7.01
C GLN A 53 -1.37 3.46 7.99
N GLY A 54 -0.24 4.08 8.26
CA GLY A 54 0.81 3.55 9.16
C GLY A 54 2.22 3.58 8.58
N GLY A 55 2.43 4.24 7.47
CA GLY A 55 3.73 4.48 6.84
C GLY A 55 3.88 3.84 5.45
N VAL A 56 4.83 4.35 4.68
CA VAL A 56 5.10 3.91 3.29
C VAL A 56 5.49 2.43 3.18
N GLY A 57 5.96 1.80 4.26
CA GLY A 57 6.22 0.36 4.30
C GLY A 57 4.98 -0.54 4.40
N THR A 58 3.76 0.02 4.44
CA THR A 58 2.52 -0.73 4.74
C THR A 58 1.57 -0.88 3.57
N ALA A 59 1.81 -0.25 2.42
CA ALA A 59 0.95 -0.33 1.24
C ALA A 59 1.64 -1.07 0.08
N GLY A 60 0.87 -1.81 -0.70
CA GLY A 60 1.30 -2.40 -1.96
C GLY A 60 0.90 -1.53 -3.14
N SER A 61 1.60 -1.69 -4.26
CA SER A 61 1.34 -0.98 -5.51
C SER A 61 1.15 -1.96 -6.67
N ALA A 62 0.40 -1.53 -7.66
CA ALA A 62 0.19 -2.26 -8.90
C ALA A 62 0.26 -1.33 -10.12
N ASN A 63 1.02 -1.72 -11.11
CA ASN A 63 1.05 -1.13 -12.44
C ASN A 63 0.29 -2.07 -13.37
N VAL A 64 -0.87 -1.68 -13.84
CA VAL A 64 -1.76 -2.53 -14.62
C VAL A 64 -1.94 -1.96 -16.03
N GLY A 65 -1.58 -2.75 -17.03
CA GLY A 65 -1.81 -2.46 -18.44
C GLY A 65 -2.78 -3.49 -19.06
N ASP A 66 -3.04 -3.33 -20.33
CA ASP A 66 -4.01 -4.18 -21.07
C ASP A 66 -3.65 -5.67 -21.09
N ARG A 67 -2.37 -6.02 -21.04
CA ARG A 67 -1.87 -7.40 -21.20
C ARG A 67 -1.00 -7.89 -20.04
N TYR A 68 -0.39 -6.97 -19.31
CA TYR A 68 0.58 -7.28 -18.25
C TYR A 68 0.29 -6.45 -17.02
N ALA A 69 0.64 -6.97 -15.86
CA ALA A 69 0.61 -6.25 -14.61
C ALA A 69 1.91 -6.51 -13.82
N MET A 70 2.36 -5.51 -13.06
CA MET A 70 3.48 -5.60 -12.14
C MET A 70 2.98 -5.19 -10.75
N PHE A 71 3.43 -5.91 -9.73
CA PHE A 71 3.06 -5.65 -8.35
C PHE A 71 4.32 -5.44 -7.54
N GLU A 72 4.38 -4.36 -6.78
CA GLU A 72 5.59 -3.93 -6.09
C GLU A 72 5.28 -3.26 -4.75
N ALA A 73 6.30 -3.10 -3.91
CA ALA A 73 6.21 -2.23 -2.76
C ALA A 73 6.15 -0.77 -3.22
N ILE A 74 5.37 0.08 -2.53
CA ILE A 74 5.30 1.51 -2.89
C ILE A 74 6.57 2.29 -2.52
N HIS A 75 7.37 1.78 -1.58
CA HIS A 75 8.60 2.45 -1.13
C HIS A 75 9.79 2.18 -2.06
N GLY A 76 10.74 3.12 -2.10
CA GLY A 76 12.01 2.97 -2.80
C GLY A 76 13.02 2.09 -2.05
N SER A 77 14.26 2.08 -2.53
CA SER A 77 15.35 1.21 -2.04
C SER A 77 15.96 1.58 -0.68
N ALA A 78 15.56 2.69 -0.07
CA ALA A 78 16.01 3.16 1.24
C ALA A 78 17.56 3.14 1.41
N PRO A 79 18.35 3.82 0.56
CA PRO A 79 19.82 3.69 0.55
C PRO A 79 20.46 4.01 1.89
N ARG A 80 19.97 5.00 2.62
CA ARG A 80 20.48 5.34 3.95
C ARG A 80 20.30 4.23 4.98
N MET A 81 19.25 3.43 4.86
CA MET A 81 19.01 2.28 5.73
C MET A 81 20.01 1.17 5.41
N MET A 82 20.27 0.93 4.13
CA MET A 82 21.25 -0.06 3.66
C MET A 82 22.67 0.32 4.08
N GLU A 83 23.08 1.58 3.92
CA GLU A 83 24.37 2.11 4.34
C GLU A 83 24.64 1.95 5.85
N ARG A 84 23.59 1.99 6.66
CA ARG A 84 23.66 1.79 8.12
C ARG A 84 23.63 0.32 8.54
N GLY A 85 23.58 -0.63 7.61
CA GLY A 85 23.46 -2.06 7.90
C GLY A 85 22.11 -2.47 8.51
N MET A 86 21.07 -1.65 8.31
CA MET A 86 19.72 -1.86 8.88
C MET A 86 18.75 -2.52 7.90
N GLY A 87 19.22 -3.05 6.77
CA GLY A 87 18.40 -3.66 5.72
C GLY A 87 17.49 -4.79 6.23
N ASP A 88 17.96 -5.59 7.18
CA ASP A 88 17.17 -6.68 7.78
C ASP A 88 15.95 -6.19 8.58
N TYR A 89 15.88 -4.91 8.89
CA TYR A 89 14.78 -4.28 9.61
C TYR A 89 13.85 -3.46 8.70
N ALA A 90 13.95 -3.64 7.38
CA ALA A 90 12.98 -3.09 6.43
C ALA A 90 11.64 -3.82 6.58
N ASN A 91 10.55 -3.07 6.75
CA ASN A 91 9.22 -3.67 6.93
C ASN A 91 8.76 -4.35 5.64
N PRO A 92 8.56 -5.68 5.60
CA PRO A 92 8.19 -6.42 4.40
C PRO A 92 6.69 -6.36 4.08
N ALA A 93 5.88 -5.72 4.91
CA ALA A 93 4.42 -5.72 4.76
C ALA A 93 3.97 -5.16 3.41
N SER A 94 4.69 -4.15 2.87
CA SER A 94 4.36 -3.56 1.56
C SER A 94 4.45 -4.58 0.43
N ILE A 95 5.54 -5.33 0.32
CA ILE A 95 5.69 -6.34 -0.74
C ILE A 95 4.76 -7.55 -0.54
N ILE A 96 4.45 -7.92 0.70
CA ILE A 96 3.50 -9.00 0.99
C ILE A 96 2.07 -8.58 0.60
N LYS A 97 1.68 -7.32 0.83
CA LYS A 97 0.41 -6.78 0.34
C LYS A 97 0.36 -6.73 -1.19
N ALA A 98 1.45 -6.35 -1.85
CA ALA A 98 1.55 -6.43 -3.30
C ALA A 98 1.36 -7.86 -3.82
N ALA A 99 1.90 -8.87 -3.12
CA ALA A 99 1.66 -10.28 -3.43
C ALA A 99 0.19 -10.68 -3.27
N ALA A 100 -0.52 -10.16 -2.26
CA ALA A 100 -1.96 -10.37 -2.13
C ALA A 100 -2.75 -9.74 -3.30
N MET A 101 -2.36 -8.54 -3.74
CA MET A 101 -2.94 -7.91 -4.93
C MET A 101 -2.69 -8.75 -6.20
N LEU A 102 -1.48 -9.29 -6.38
CA LEU A 102 -1.14 -10.20 -7.47
C LEU A 102 -2.03 -11.46 -7.43
N LEU A 103 -2.22 -12.06 -6.26
CA LEU A 103 -3.09 -13.23 -6.11
C LEU A 103 -4.54 -12.91 -6.55
N ARG A 104 -5.07 -11.74 -6.19
CA ARG A 104 -6.38 -11.29 -6.67
C ARG A 104 -6.42 -11.13 -8.19
N HIS A 105 -5.38 -10.53 -8.76
CA HIS A 105 -5.26 -10.30 -10.21
C HIS A 105 -5.29 -11.61 -11.00
N ILE A 106 -4.65 -12.67 -10.50
CA ILE A 106 -4.66 -14.02 -11.13
C ILE A 106 -5.84 -14.90 -10.65
N CYS A 107 -6.93 -14.29 -10.18
CA CYS A 107 -8.16 -14.94 -9.75
C CYS A 107 -7.98 -15.93 -8.57
N ARG A 108 -7.01 -15.72 -7.69
CA ARG A 108 -6.78 -16.50 -6.47
C ARG A 108 -7.23 -15.72 -5.22
N ALA A 109 -8.47 -15.23 -5.25
CA ALA A 109 -9.02 -14.40 -4.17
C ALA A 109 -9.04 -15.08 -2.80
N ASP A 110 -9.22 -16.40 -2.76
CA ASP A 110 -9.16 -17.23 -1.56
C ASP A 110 -7.77 -17.18 -0.89
N ALA A 111 -6.73 -17.33 -1.69
CA ALA A 111 -5.35 -17.26 -1.20
C ALA A 111 -4.97 -15.83 -0.76
N ALA A 112 -5.43 -14.80 -1.50
CA ALA A 112 -5.23 -13.42 -1.11
C ALA A 112 -5.88 -13.11 0.25
N ALA A 113 -7.14 -13.53 0.45
CA ALA A 113 -7.86 -13.30 1.69
C ALA A 113 -7.19 -13.98 2.90
N ARG A 114 -6.66 -15.21 2.72
CA ARG A 114 -5.90 -15.89 3.78
C ARG A 114 -4.62 -15.13 4.13
N LEU A 115 -3.87 -14.67 3.12
CA LEU A 115 -2.65 -13.91 3.33
C LEU A 115 -2.93 -12.59 4.06
N GLU A 116 -3.94 -11.83 3.63
CA GLU A 116 -4.35 -10.58 4.26
C GLU A 116 -4.80 -10.80 5.72
N LYS A 117 -5.55 -11.88 5.97
CA LYS A 117 -5.94 -12.27 7.32
C LYS A 117 -4.74 -12.60 8.19
N ALA A 118 -3.81 -13.42 7.71
CA ALA A 118 -2.58 -13.76 8.44
C ALA A 118 -1.76 -12.50 8.78
N MET A 119 -1.65 -11.56 7.84
CA MET A 119 -1.00 -10.27 8.10
C MET A 119 -1.71 -9.44 9.17
N ALA A 120 -3.04 -9.41 9.17
CA ALA A 120 -3.83 -8.67 10.15
C ALA A 120 -3.76 -9.29 11.57
N GLU A 121 -3.63 -10.60 11.66
CA GLU A 121 -3.51 -11.33 12.93
C GLU A 121 -2.07 -11.38 13.46
N CYS A 122 -1.07 -11.05 12.63
CA CYS A 122 0.34 -11.05 13.02
C CYS A 122 0.62 -9.90 14.00
N THR A 123 1.08 -10.25 15.19
CA THR A 123 1.43 -9.30 16.27
C THR A 123 2.92 -8.93 16.29
N VAL A 124 3.72 -9.49 15.40
CA VAL A 124 5.15 -9.18 15.28
C VAL A 124 5.32 -7.83 14.63
N GLU A 125 6.06 -6.94 15.27
CA GLU A 125 6.38 -5.61 14.73
C GLU A 125 7.79 -5.60 14.12
N VAL A 126 7.95 -4.88 13.02
CA VAL A 126 9.25 -4.54 12.43
C VAL A 126 9.46 -3.04 12.57
N LYS A 127 10.58 -2.63 13.15
CA LYS A 127 10.95 -1.22 13.30
C LYS A 127 12.29 -0.95 12.64
N SER A 128 12.35 0.08 11.83
CA SER A 128 13.53 0.47 11.06
C SER A 128 14.73 0.94 11.91
N ASP A 129 14.54 1.10 13.23
CA ASP A 129 15.58 1.43 14.20
C ASP A 129 16.27 0.19 14.80
N GLY A 130 15.84 -1.01 14.41
CA GLY A 130 16.42 -2.28 14.90
C GLY A 130 15.97 -2.69 16.30
N THR A 131 14.99 -2.01 16.89
CA THR A 131 14.50 -2.29 18.26
C THR A 131 13.43 -3.36 18.33
N ALA A 132 13.00 -3.91 17.18
CA ALA A 132 11.97 -4.93 17.07
C ALA A 132 12.44 -6.10 16.17
N ALA A 133 11.51 -6.89 15.66
CA ALA A 133 11.83 -8.06 14.83
C ALA A 133 12.45 -7.68 13.48
N THR A 134 13.17 -8.61 12.88
CA THR A 134 13.63 -8.50 11.50
C THR A 134 12.53 -8.80 10.50
N ALA A 135 12.73 -8.41 9.23
CA ALA A 135 11.84 -8.74 8.12
C ALA A 135 11.60 -10.25 8.00
N ALA A 136 12.65 -11.06 8.17
CA ALA A 136 12.55 -12.53 8.14
C ALA A 136 11.66 -13.06 9.27
N GLN A 137 11.85 -12.59 10.49
CA GLN A 137 11.03 -13.00 11.64
C GLN A 137 9.54 -12.63 11.47
N TYR A 138 9.26 -11.47 10.87
CA TYR A 138 7.90 -11.10 10.52
C TYR A 138 7.31 -12.04 9.46
N ALA A 139 8.07 -12.32 8.39
CA ALA A 139 7.62 -13.23 7.33
C ALA A 139 7.34 -14.64 7.87
N ASP A 140 8.21 -15.18 8.74
CA ASP A 140 8.02 -16.47 9.41
C ASP A 140 6.73 -16.47 10.27
N ALA A 141 6.48 -15.39 11.01
CA ALA A 141 5.29 -15.24 11.83
C ALA A 141 4.00 -15.20 10.98
N VAL A 142 4.00 -14.49 9.86
CA VAL A 142 2.88 -14.46 8.91
C VAL A 142 2.67 -15.85 8.28
N MET A 143 3.73 -16.54 7.88
CA MET A 143 3.65 -17.91 7.34
C MET A 143 3.07 -18.91 8.33
N ALA A 144 3.36 -18.76 9.61
CA ALA A 144 2.81 -19.61 10.65
C ALA A 144 1.28 -19.46 10.87
N LEU A 145 0.71 -18.35 10.35
CA LEU A 145 -0.73 -18.04 10.43
C LEU A 145 -1.52 -18.41 9.15
N LEU A 146 -0.83 -18.85 8.07
CA LEU A 146 -1.44 -19.24 6.80
C LEU A 146 -2.05 -20.67 6.87
#